data_15060ec952226b6afae029f06dc12ec7
#
_entry.id   15060ec952226b6afae029f06dc12ec7
#
_cell.length_a   1.000
_cell.length_b   1.000
_cell.length_c   1.000
_cell.angle_alpha   90.00
_cell.angle_beta   90.00
_cell.angle_gamma   90.00
#
_symmetry.space_group_name_H-M   'P 1'
#
loop_
_entity.id
_entity.type
_entity.pdbx_description
1 polymer ?
#
loop_
_entity_poly.entity_id
_entity_poly.type
_entity_poly.pdbx_seq_one_letter_code
_entity_poly.pdbx_strand_id
1 'polypeptide(L)'
;MLTGFSYASQAIQGAREAQEDACAFASVASVGTVPLRRQVAPRSETLLAVLADGMGGHVGGAEASRTACEGFLAAYEGSDGAPRSRLAGALDASNRAISAALARDRSLDGMGCTLIGAAFTPDGLSWVSVGDSPLFLFREDKLYQLNEDHSLAPVLDRLAAQGQMTTVEAESHPRRHFLRAALTGSTIELVDLSTTVLPLRAGDWVVLASDGIEVLSHDELADTLASHSSGGPEGLAQLILSAIEAKADPGQDNATVMAVQPVFGGL
;
A
#
# COMPACT_ATOMS: atom_id res chain seq x y z
N MET A 1 17.20 -0.17 21.35
CA MET A 1 17.69 0.13 19.99
C MET A 1 16.85 -0.69 18.99
N LEU A 2 16.46 -0.16 17.84
CA LEU A 2 15.74 -0.92 16.81
C LEU A 2 16.64 -2.06 16.31
N THR A 3 16.12 -3.29 16.31
CA THR A 3 16.87 -4.51 15.96
C THR A 3 16.32 -5.22 14.73
N GLY A 4 15.23 -4.73 14.16
CA GLY A 4 14.63 -5.26 12.94
C GLY A 4 13.14 -5.03 12.85
N PHE A 5 12.52 -5.73 11.91
CA PHE A 5 11.08 -5.63 11.60
C PHE A 5 10.47 -7.03 11.56
N SER A 6 9.29 -7.15 12.14
CA SER A 6 8.40 -8.29 11.98
C SER A 6 7.28 -7.88 11.03
N TYR A 7 6.90 -8.74 10.09
CA TYR A 7 5.95 -8.38 9.05
C TYR A 7 5.13 -9.55 8.55
N ALA A 8 3.95 -9.26 8.04
CA ALA A 8 3.07 -10.22 7.38
C ALA A 8 2.16 -9.51 6.37
N SER A 9 1.66 -10.25 5.38
CA SER A 9 0.61 -9.80 4.48
C SER A 9 -0.48 -10.85 4.34
N GLN A 10 -1.71 -10.40 4.17
CA GLN A 10 -2.87 -11.23 3.86
C GLN A 10 -3.80 -10.46 2.93
N ALA A 11 -4.63 -11.20 2.17
CA ALA A 11 -5.57 -10.61 1.24
C ALA A 11 -6.87 -11.43 1.19
N ILE A 12 -7.97 -10.76 0.87
CA ILE A 12 -9.25 -11.33 0.50
C ILE A 12 -9.65 -10.85 -0.88
N GLN A 13 -10.35 -11.70 -1.62
CA GLN A 13 -10.83 -11.36 -2.97
C GLN A 13 -12.07 -10.47 -2.94
N GLY A 14 -12.82 -10.48 -1.82
CA GLY A 14 -14.11 -9.81 -1.73
C GLY A 14 -15.12 -10.36 -2.72
N ALA A 15 -15.94 -9.47 -3.28
CA ALA A 15 -16.98 -9.81 -4.25
C ALA A 15 -16.48 -9.78 -5.71
N ARG A 16 -15.21 -9.49 -5.95
CA ARG A 16 -14.62 -9.43 -7.30
C ARG A 16 -14.43 -10.82 -7.90
N GLU A 17 -14.44 -10.93 -9.23
CA GLU A 17 -14.21 -12.19 -9.95
C GLU A 17 -12.73 -12.65 -9.88
N ALA A 18 -11.81 -11.72 -9.71
CA ALA A 18 -10.37 -11.97 -9.63
C ALA A 18 -9.69 -11.15 -8.53
N GLN A 19 -8.51 -11.58 -8.11
CA GLN A 19 -7.62 -10.78 -7.28
C GLN A 19 -6.70 -9.99 -8.20
N GLU A 20 -6.81 -8.65 -8.16
CA GLU A 20 -6.02 -7.73 -8.97
C GLU A 20 -4.94 -7.01 -8.14
N ASP A 21 -4.97 -7.11 -6.82
CA ASP A 21 -3.89 -6.63 -5.96
C ASP A 21 -2.65 -7.52 -6.04
N ALA A 22 -1.49 -6.89 -5.90
CA ALA A 22 -0.22 -7.56 -5.69
C ALA A 22 0.55 -6.91 -4.54
N CYS A 23 1.23 -7.71 -3.74
CA CYS A 23 2.14 -7.21 -2.73
C CYS A 23 3.35 -8.12 -2.55
N ALA A 24 4.44 -7.56 -2.06
CA ALA A 24 5.61 -8.34 -1.71
C ALA A 24 6.48 -7.64 -0.66
N PHE A 25 7.21 -8.45 0.09
CA PHE A 25 8.30 -8.01 0.93
C PHE A 25 9.64 -8.49 0.38
N ALA A 26 10.68 -7.66 0.52
CA ALA A 26 12.06 -8.07 0.31
C ALA A 26 12.91 -7.67 1.52
N SER A 27 13.83 -8.54 1.91
CA SER A 27 14.83 -8.24 2.92
C SER A 27 16.21 -8.26 2.27
N VAL A 28 17.12 -7.37 2.67
CA VAL A 28 18.47 -7.29 2.11
C VAL A 28 19.28 -8.60 2.30
N ALA A 29 18.77 -9.54 3.09
CA ALA A 29 19.40 -10.84 3.35
C ALA A 29 18.83 -12.01 2.53
N SER A 30 17.74 -11.83 1.77
CA SER A 30 17.14 -12.94 1.00
C SER A 30 16.30 -12.43 -0.17
N VAL A 31 16.81 -12.62 -1.37
CA VAL A 31 16.10 -12.36 -2.63
C VAL A 31 15.12 -13.50 -2.91
N GLY A 32 13.83 -13.20 -2.99
CA GLY A 32 12.82 -14.15 -3.45
C GLY A 32 11.45 -13.51 -3.46
N THR A 33 10.86 -13.36 -4.66
CA THR A 33 9.43 -13.06 -4.81
C THR A 33 8.63 -14.20 -4.21
N VAL A 34 7.80 -13.91 -3.22
CA VAL A 34 6.96 -14.90 -2.56
C VAL A 34 5.52 -14.68 -3.01
N PRO A 35 4.81 -15.73 -3.45
CA PRO A 35 3.43 -15.60 -3.93
C PRO A 35 2.48 -15.13 -2.84
N LEU A 36 1.42 -14.45 -3.25
CA LEU A 36 0.32 -13.79 -2.52
C LEU A 36 -0.37 -14.57 -1.36
N ARG A 37 0.21 -15.64 -0.87
CA ARG A 37 -0.34 -16.40 0.25
C ARG A 37 0.60 -16.35 1.44
N ARG A 38 0.19 -15.55 2.46
CA ARG A 38 0.71 -15.59 3.82
C ARG A 38 2.23 -15.55 3.93
N GLN A 39 2.79 -14.36 3.97
CA GLN A 39 4.19 -14.16 4.27
C GLN A 39 4.36 -13.85 5.75
N VAL A 40 4.96 -14.77 6.48
CA VAL A 40 5.49 -14.52 7.81
C VAL A 40 6.98 -14.77 7.72
N ALA A 41 7.79 -13.76 7.95
CA ALA A 41 9.23 -13.90 7.85
C ALA A 41 9.96 -13.57 9.16
N PRO A 42 11.14 -14.15 9.39
CA PRO A 42 11.99 -13.79 10.51
C PRO A 42 12.42 -12.31 10.41
N ARG A 43 12.83 -11.76 11.55
CA ARG A 43 13.30 -10.37 11.68
C ARG A 43 14.37 -10.03 10.65
N SER A 44 14.20 -8.92 9.95
CA SER A 44 15.22 -8.33 9.07
C SER A 44 15.63 -6.96 9.62
N GLU A 45 16.93 -6.64 9.54
CA GLU A 45 17.43 -5.31 9.92
C GLU A 45 16.95 -4.21 8.98
N THR A 46 16.67 -4.56 7.73
CA THR A 46 16.06 -3.69 6.73
C THR A 46 14.98 -4.46 5.99
N LEU A 47 13.92 -3.78 5.61
CA LEU A 47 12.77 -4.37 4.93
C LEU A 47 12.29 -3.42 3.85
N LEU A 48 11.98 -3.96 2.68
CA LEU A 48 11.23 -3.28 1.63
C LEU A 48 9.86 -3.92 1.52
N ALA A 49 8.81 -3.10 1.52
CA ALA A 49 7.45 -3.53 1.26
C ALA A 49 6.93 -2.81 0.01
N VAL A 50 6.20 -3.51 -0.83
CA VAL A 50 5.52 -2.95 -1.99
C VAL A 50 4.12 -3.53 -2.09
N LEU A 51 3.14 -2.66 -2.37
CA LEU A 51 1.76 -3.01 -2.64
C LEU A 51 1.32 -2.25 -3.90
N ALA A 52 0.55 -2.90 -4.74
CA ALA A 52 -0.07 -2.32 -5.92
C ALA A 52 -1.49 -2.89 -6.07
N ASP A 53 -2.45 -2.01 -6.27
CA ASP A 53 -3.85 -2.32 -6.57
C ASP A 53 -4.07 -2.18 -8.07
N GLY A 54 -4.50 -3.25 -8.70
CA GLY A 54 -4.58 -3.36 -10.16
C GLY A 54 -5.91 -2.88 -10.71
N MET A 55 -5.88 -2.12 -11.81
CA MET A 55 -7.05 -1.66 -12.54
C MET A 55 -6.92 -1.93 -14.04
N GLY A 56 -8.05 -2.00 -14.74
CA GLY A 56 -8.09 -2.26 -16.19
C GLY A 56 -8.80 -3.56 -16.57
N GLY A 57 -9.55 -4.13 -15.65
CA GLY A 57 -10.37 -5.35 -15.79
C GLY A 57 -9.55 -6.63 -15.79
N HIS A 58 -9.99 -7.56 -14.97
CA HIS A 58 -9.53 -8.94 -14.73
C HIS A 58 -8.05 -9.27 -15.04
N VAL A 59 -7.68 -9.41 -16.30
CA VAL A 59 -6.33 -9.82 -16.71
C VAL A 59 -5.36 -8.63 -16.67
N GLY A 60 -5.82 -7.46 -17.05
CA GLY A 60 -4.98 -6.27 -17.15
C GLY A 60 -4.56 -5.74 -15.77
N GLY A 61 -5.48 -5.66 -14.81
CA GLY A 61 -5.21 -5.18 -13.45
C GLY A 61 -4.20 -6.06 -12.73
N ALA A 62 -4.44 -7.37 -12.68
CA ALA A 62 -3.53 -8.33 -12.05
C ALA A 62 -2.14 -8.35 -12.68
N GLU A 63 -2.05 -8.19 -14.01
CA GLU A 63 -0.75 -8.11 -14.71
C GLU A 63 -0.03 -6.79 -14.38
N ALA A 64 -0.76 -5.67 -14.31
CA ALA A 64 -0.20 -4.37 -13.99
C ALA A 64 0.38 -4.34 -12.57
N SER A 65 -0.39 -4.74 -11.56
CA SER A 65 0.04 -4.76 -10.16
C SER A 65 1.23 -5.69 -9.94
N ARG A 66 1.20 -6.90 -10.53
CA ARG A 66 2.30 -7.85 -10.46
C ARG A 66 3.57 -7.28 -11.11
N THR A 67 3.46 -6.76 -12.34
CA THR A 67 4.58 -6.17 -13.09
C THR A 67 5.18 -4.98 -12.34
N ALA A 68 4.34 -4.13 -11.73
CA ALA A 68 4.79 -3.00 -10.94
C ALA A 68 5.57 -3.45 -9.69
N CYS A 69 5.06 -4.40 -8.92
CA CYS A 69 5.73 -4.92 -7.73
C CYS A 69 7.08 -5.58 -8.06
N GLU A 70 7.13 -6.42 -9.09
CA GLU A 70 8.37 -7.08 -9.52
C GLU A 70 9.42 -6.04 -9.99
N GLY A 71 8.99 -5.07 -10.80
CA GLY A 71 9.86 -3.99 -11.29
C GLY A 71 10.39 -3.11 -10.16
N PHE A 72 9.54 -2.80 -9.18
CA PHE A 72 9.91 -2.02 -8.01
C PHE A 72 10.98 -2.70 -7.17
N LEU A 73 10.77 -3.96 -6.81
CA LEU A 73 11.72 -4.71 -6.00
C LEU A 73 13.06 -4.84 -6.71
N ALA A 74 13.06 -5.28 -7.96
CA ALA A 74 14.28 -5.47 -8.73
C ALA A 74 15.10 -4.18 -8.87
N ALA A 75 14.44 -3.05 -9.13
CA ALA A 75 15.12 -1.76 -9.27
C ALA A 75 15.63 -1.22 -7.94
N TYR A 76 14.87 -1.37 -6.86
CA TYR A 76 15.32 -0.94 -5.54
C TYR A 76 16.52 -1.75 -5.06
N GLU A 77 16.49 -3.08 -5.21
CA GLU A 77 17.60 -3.96 -4.83
C GLU A 77 18.86 -3.72 -5.67
N GLY A 78 18.69 -3.46 -6.98
CA GLY A 78 19.78 -3.19 -7.90
C GLY A 78 20.36 -1.77 -7.84
N SER A 79 19.90 -0.93 -6.91
CA SER A 79 20.34 0.47 -6.78
C SER A 79 21.05 0.75 -5.46
N ASP A 80 22.00 1.67 -5.50
CA ASP A 80 22.69 2.18 -4.33
C ASP A 80 22.21 3.59 -3.96
N GLY A 81 22.53 4.04 -2.76
CA GLY A 81 22.28 5.40 -2.30
C GLY A 81 21.19 5.49 -1.22
N ALA A 82 20.74 6.73 -0.97
CA ALA A 82 19.75 7.00 0.06
C ALA A 82 18.39 6.35 -0.28
N PRO A 83 17.63 5.87 0.72
CA PRO A 83 16.32 5.23 0.51
C PRO A 83 15.38 6.04 -0.39
N ARG A 84 15.33 7.36 -0.21
CA ARG A 84 14.49 8.25 -1.02
C ARG A 84 14.81 8.18 -2.52
N SER A 85 16.09 8.26 -2.89
CA SER A 85 16.50 8.20 -4.30
C SER A 85 16.23 6.82 -4.90
N ARG A 86 16.43 5.77 -4.12
CA ARG A 86 16.14 4.38 -4.52
C ARG A 86 14.66 4.17 -4.72
N LEU A 87 13.81 4.67 -3.82
CA LEU A 87 12.34 4.60 -3.93
C LEU A 87 11.84 5.31 -5.20
N ALA A 88 12.32 6.53 -5.47
CA ALA A 88 11.95 7.26 -6.68
C ALA A 88 12.38 6.51 -7.95
N GLY A 89 13.61 6.01 -8.00
CA GLY A 89 14.11 5.23 -9.13
C GLY A 89 13.36 3.91 -9.34
N ALA A 90 12.94 3.26 -8.25
CA ALA A 90 12.15 2.04 -8.29
C ALA A 90 10.72 2.30 -8.83
N LEU A 91 10.09 3.40 -8.42
CA LEU A 91 8.79 3.83 -8.96
C LEU A 91 8.88 4.05 -10.48
N ASP A 92 9.89 4.79 -10.95
CA ASP A 92 10.10 5.03 -12.37
C ASP A 92 10.34 3.72 -13.14
N ALA A 93 11.08 2.78 -12.55
CA ALA A 93 11.32 1.48 -13.16
C ALA A 93 10.04 0.65 -13.26
N SER A 94 9.18 0.66 -12.24
CA SER A 94 7.88 0.01 -12.25
C SER A 94 7.00 0.53 -13.38
N ASN A 95 6.90 1.85 -13.51
CA ASN A 95 6.10 2.45 -14.57
C ASN A 95 6.65 2.13 -15.97
N ARG A 96 7.98 2.11 -16.15
CA ARG A 96 8.60 1.65 -17.39
C ARG A 96 8.34 0.16 -17.68
N ALA A 97 8.27 -0.69 -16.65
CA ALA A 97 7.95 -2.10 -16.82
C ALA A 97 6.53 -2.29 -17.36
N ILE A 98 5.55 -1.52 -16.86
CA ILE A 98 4.17 -1.48 -17.40
C ILE A 98 4.18 -1.03 -18.86
N SER A 99 4.89 0.07 -19.18
CA SER A 99 5.03 0.54 -20.57
C SER A 99 5.60 -0.55 -21.50
N ALA A 100 6.59 -1.29 -21.03
CA ALA A 100 7.19 -2.38 -21.80
C ALA A 100 6.25 -3.59 -21.95
N ALA A 101 5.40 -3.88 -20.98
CA ALA A 101 4.38 -4.93 -21.09
C ALA A 101 3.31 -4.55 -22.12
N LEU A 102 2.80 -3.33 -22.09
CA LEU A 102 1.85 -2.78 -23.07
C LEU A 102 2.40 -2.80 -24.50
N ALA A 103 3.69 -2.52 -24.67
CA ALA A 103 4.35 -2.57 -25.97
C ALA A 103 4.46 -4.00 -26.55
N ARG A 104 4.50 -5.01 -25.66
CA ARG A 104 4.58 -6.42 -26.05
C ARG A 104 3.24 -7.07 -26.31
N ASP A 105 2.22 -6.66 -25.56
CA ASP A 105 0.87 -7.23 -25.63
C ASP A 105 -0.21 -6.14 -25.58
N ARG A 106 -0.83 -5.88 -26.73
CA ARG A 106 -1.90 -4.90 -26.88
C ARG A 106 -3.23 -5.31 -26.24
N SER A 107 -3.39 -6.58 -25.86
CA SER A 107 -4.57 -7.00 -25.11
C SER A 107 -4.61 -6.43 -23.70
N LEU A 108 -3.48 -5.89 -23.22
CA LEU A 108 -3.33 -5.20 -21.94
C LEU A 108 -3.59 -3.69 -22.02
N ASP A 109 -4.01 -3.15 -23.18
CA ASP A 109 -4.29 -1.72 -23.32
C ASP A 109 -5.33 -1.27 -22.28
N GLY A 110 -4.99 -0.22 -21.53
CA GLY A 110 -5.81 0.30 -20.43
C GLY A 110 -5.48 -0.29 -19.05
N MET A 111 -4.53 -1.21 -18.94
CA MET A 111 -4.07 -1.67 -17.63
C MET A 111 -3.32 -0.58 -16.87
N GLY A 112 -3.43 -0.61 -15.58
CA GLY A 112 -2.69 0.25 -14.67
C GLY A 112 -2.78 -0.26 -13.24
N CYS A 113 -2.10 0.42 -12.33
CA CYS A 113 -2.21 0.12 -10.90
C CYS A 113 -1.86 1.34 -10.05
N THR A 114 -2.26 1.32 -8.79
CA THR A 114 -1.64 2.12 -7.73
C THR A 114 -0.27 1.55 -7.38
N LEU A 115 0.50 2.25 -6.57
CA LEU A 115 1.70 1.69 -5.96
C LEU A 115 2.04 2.40 -4.64
N ILE A 116 2.31 1.61 -3.60
CA ILE A 116 3.01 2.05 -2.39
C ILE A 116 4.31 1.25 -2.29
N GLY A 117 5.44 1.95 -2.22
CA GLY A 117 6.72 1.37 -1.87
C GLY A 117 7.23 1.96 -0.56
N ALA A 118 7.56 1.12 0.42
CA ALA A 118 7.99 1.51 1.75
C ALA A 118 9.31 0.85 2.13
N ALA A 119 10.31 1.66 2.44
CA ALA A 119 11.62 1.22 2.88
C ALA A 119 11.78 1.43 4.39
N PHE A 120 11.94 0.34 5.11
CA PHE A 120 12.18 0.29 6.55
C PHE A 120 13.66 0.07 6.81
N THR A 121 14.27 0.96 7.55
CA THR A 121 15.69 0.94 7.90
C THR A 121 15.88 1.15 9.41
N PRO A 122 17.07 0.96 9.97
CA PRO A 122 17.33 1.31 11.37
C PRO A 122 17.03 2.77 11.73
N ASP A 123 17.07 3.68 10.76
CA ASP A 123 16.76 5.10 10.95
C ASP A 123 15.25 5.38 10.93
N GLY A 124 14.43 4.48 10.37
CA GLY A 124 12.97 4.61 10.30
C GLY A 124 12.38 4.24 8.94
N LEU A 125 11.25 4.83 8.62
CA LEU A 125 10.42 4.59 7.43
C LEU A 125 10.60 5.71 6.41
N SER A 126 10.76 5.33 5.15
CA SER A 126 10.62 6.20 3.97
C SER A 126 9.67 5.55 2.97
N TRP A 127 8.90 6.33 2.22
CA TRP A 127 7.93 5.80 1.26
C TRP A 127 7.88 6.61 -0.03
N VAL A 128 7.31 5.98 -1.04
CA VAL A 128 6.81 6.58 -2.27
C VAL A 128 5.44 6.00 -2.57
N SER A 129 4.48 6.81 -3.02
CA SER A 129 3.18 6.31 -3.44
C SER A 129 2.61 7.05 -4.66
N VAL A 130 1.79 6.33 -5.41
CA VAL A 130 0.94 6.82 -6.50
C VAL A 130 -0.39 6.09 -6.42
N GLY A 131 -1.49 6.83 -6.45
CA GLY A 131 -2.85 6.28 -6.31
C GLY A 131 -3.44 6.60 -4.94
N ASP A 132 -4.45 5.86 -4.57
CA ASP A 132 -5.27 6.05 -3.37
C ASP A 132 -5.08 4.94 -2.32
N SER A 133 -4.33 3.89 -2.62
CA SER A 133 -3.96 2.87 -1.63
C SER A 133 -3.33 3.53 -0.40
N PRO A 134 -3.84 3.31 0.83
CA PRO A 134 -3.39 4.03 2.01
C PRO A 134 -2.17 3.40 2.69
N LEU A 135 -1.30 4.26 3.22
CA LEU A 135 -0.21 3.91 4.13
C LEU A 135 -0.49 4.52 5.50
N PHE A 136 -0.68 3.69 6.51
CA PHE A 136 -1.00 4.12 7.86
C PHE A 136 0.14 3.90 8.85
N LEU A 137 0.24 4.81 9.81
CA LEU A 137 0.96 4.63 11.07
C LEU A 137 -0.05 4.61 12.22
N PHE A 138 -0.07 3.55 13.00
CA PHE A 138 -0.77 3.51 14.28
C PHE A 138 0.26 3.68 15.40
N ARG A 139 0.10 4.73 16.20
CA ARG A 139 1.00 5.12 17.29
C ARG A 139 0.20 5.74 18.44
N GLU A 140 0.43 5.28 19.66
CA GLU A 140 -0.20 5.84 20.87
C GLU A 140 -1.73 5.92 20.73
N ASP A 141 -2.34 4.80 20.29
CA ASP A 141 -3.78 4.62 20.07
C ASP A 141 -4.39 5.61 19.04
N LYS A 142 -3.55 6.13 18.13
CA LYS A 142 -3.98 7.02 17.05
C LYS A 142 -3.53 6.49 15.70
N LEU A 143 -4.41 6.61 14.72
CA LEU A 143 -4.14 6.27 13.34
C LEU A 143 -3.79 7.54 12.56
N TYR A 144 -2.74 7.48 11.77
CA TYR A 144 -2.28 8.55 10.89
C TYR A 144 -2.11 7.99 9.48
N GLN A 145 -2.76 8.58 8.50
CA GLN A 145 -2.41 8.31 7.10
C GLN A 145 -1.15 9.11 6.76
N LEU A 146 -0.15 8.43 6.23
CA LEU A 146 1.17 9.01 5.96
C LEU A 146 1.32 9.53 4.55
N ASN A 147 0.68 8.87 3.58
CA ASN A 147 0.76 9.22 2.16
C ASN A 147 -0.44 10.06 1.71
N GLU A 148 -0.25 10.77 0.60
CA GLU A 148 -1.31 11.52 -0.06
C GLU A 148 -2.22 10.57 -0.86
N ASP A 149 -3.53 10.80 -0.77
CA ASP A 149 -4.53 10.17 -1.62
C ASP A 149 -4.62 10.92 -2.97
N HIS A 150 -4.35 10.23 -4.06
CA HIS A 150 -4.40 10.77 -5.41
C HIS A 150 -5.73 10.46 -6.14
N SER A 151 -6.81 10.18 -5.41
CA SER A 151 -8.17 10.15 -5.95
C SER A 151 -8.77 11.56 -6.06
N LEU A 152 -10.03 11.64 -6.47
CA LEU A 152 -10.80 12.89 -6.42
C LEU A 152 -11.30 13.21 -5.00
N ALA A 153 -11.30 12.26 -4.06
CA ALA A 153 -11.84 12.46 -2.72
C ALA A 153 -11.26 13.70 -2.01
N PRO A 154 -9.92 13.91 -1.92
CA PRO A 154 -9.36 15.08 -1.25
C PRO A 154 -9.71 16.41 -1.94
N VAL A 155 -9.97 16.39 -3.24
CA VAL A 155 -10.38 17.58 -3.99
C VAL A 155 -11.82 17.94 -3.64
N LEU A 156 -12.72 16.96 -3.62
CA LEU A 156 -14.13 17.15 -3.27
C LEU A 156 -14.28 17.60 -1.81
N ASP A 157 -13.53 17.00 -0.88
CA ASP A 157 -13.52 17.38 0.52
C ASP A 157 -13.04 18.83 0.72
N ARG A 158 -12.04 19.25 -0.05
CA ARG A 158 -11.57 20.64 -0.05
C ARG A 158 -12.65 21.61 -0.58
N LEU A 159 -13.37 21.23 -1.66
CA LEU A 159 -14.48 22.03 -2.18
C LEU A 159 -15.62 22.15 -1.15
N ALA A 160 -15.93 21.09 -0.43
CA ALA A 160 -16.91 21.11 0.65
C ALA A 160 -16.44 22.02 1.81
N ALA A 161 -15.19 21.92 2.23
CA ALA A 161 -14.61 22.79 3.26
C ALA A 161 -14.60 24.27 2.88
N GLN A 162 -14.54 24.58 1.57
CA GLN A 162 -14.64 25.94 1.04
C GLN A 162 -16.10 26.41 0.81
N GLY A 163 -17.10 25.57 1.11
CA GLY A 163 -18.51 25.88 0.91
C GLY A 163 -18.96 25.88 -0.55
N GLN A 164 -18.19 25.28 -1.46
CA GLN A 164 -18.51 25.19 -2.89
C GLN A 164 -19.43 24.00 -3.21
N MET A 165 -19.54 23.06 -2.29
CA MET A 165 -20.49 21.96 -2.27
C MET A 165 -20.76 21.55 -0.82
N THR A 166 -21.78 20.74 -0.57
CA THR A 166 -22.04 20.18 0.76
C THR A 166 -21.15 18.98 1.04
N THR A 167 -20.91 18.66 2.32
CA THR A 167 -20.20 17.44 2.71
C THR A 167 -20.87 16.18 2.14
N VAL A 168 -22.21 16.14 2.19
CA VAL A 168 -22.99 15.02 1.63
C VAL A 168 -22.79 14.85 0.12
N GLU A 169 -22.74 15.97 -0.62
CA GLU A 169 -22.46 15.92 -2.06
C GLU A 169 -21.03 15.45 -2.35
N ALA A 170 -20.05 15.83 -1.53
CA ALA A 170 -18.67 15.39 -1.66
C ALA A 170 -18.53 13.89 -1.36
N GLU A 171 -19.13 13.40 -0.26
CA GLU A 171 -19.09 12.01 0.17
C GLU A 171 -19.82 11.07 -0.80
N SER A 172 -20.97 11.52 -1.36
CA SER A 172 -21.77 10.72 -2.29
C SER A 172 -21.43 10.96 -3.77
N HIS A 173 -20.34 11.69 -4.05
CA HIS A 173 -20.02 12.05 -5.43
C HIS A 173 -19.63 10.80 -6.24
N PRO A 174 -20.25 10.53 -7.42
CA PRO A 174 -20.07 9.30 -8.18
C PRO A 174 -18.66 9.08 -8.72
N ARG A 175 -17.80 10.10 -8.69
CA ARG A 175 -16.39 10.03 -9.10
C ARG A 175 -15.42 10.21 -7.94
N ARG A 176 -15.90 10.07 -6.69
CA ARG A 176 -15.06 10.29 -5.50
C ARG A 176 -13.78 9.45 -5.54
N HIS A 177 -13.88 8.19 -5.92
CA HIS A 177 -12.78 7.22 -6.00
C HIS A 177 -12.07 7.18 -7.37
N PHE A 178 -12.32 8.17 -8.28
CA PHE A 178 -11.60 8.21 -9.54
C PHE A 178 -10.17 8.66 -9.31
N LEU A 179 -9.22 7.85 -9.74
CA LEU A 179 -7.79 8.15 -9.65
C LEU A 179 -7.40 9.32 -10.54
N ARG A 180 -6.60 10.21 -10.00
CA ARG A 180 -5.94 11.32 -10.68
C ARG A 180 -4.52 10.98 -11.10
N ALA A 181 -3.94 9.95 -10.50
CA ALA A 181 -2.64 9.41 -10.85
C ALA A 181 -2.58 7.90 -10.60
N ALA A 182 -1.94 7.19 -11.50
CA ALA A 182 -1.69 5.77 -11.45
C ALA A 182 -0.47 5.42 -12.32
N LEU A 183 0.08 4.25 -12.14
CA LEU A 183 1.09 3.67 -13.02
C LEU A 183 0.37 3.07 -14.24
N THR A 184 0.56 3.67 -15.40
CA THR A 184 -0.06 3.25 -16.68
C THR A 184 0.97 3.11 -17.80
N GLY A 185 2.25 3.18 -17.46
CA GLY A 185 3.33 3.26 -18.45
C GLY A 185 3.51 4.63 -19.10
N SER A 186 2.65 5.60 -18.77
CA SER A 186 2.71 6.99 -19.21
C SER A 186 3.37 7.88 -18.14
N THR A 187 3.41 9.21 -18.37
CA THR A 187 3.90 10.18 -17.37
C THR A 187 3.01 10.14 -16.12
N ILE A 188 3.64 10.07 -14.95
CA ILE A 188 2.94 10.12 -13.65
C ILE A 188 2.82 11.59 -13.23
N GLU A 189 1.58 12.07 -13.07
CA GLU A 189 1.29 13.48 -12.75
C GLU A 189 1.47 13.81 -11.26
N LEU A 190 1.16 12.86 -10.37
CA LEU A 190 1.22 13.04 -8.93
C LEU A 190 2.02 11.89 -8.31
N VAL A 191 2.99 12.25 -7.48
CA VAL A 191 3.80 11.29 -6.70
C VAL A 191 3.96 11.85 -5.30
N ASP A 192 3.60 11.08 -4.31
CA ASP A 192 3.99 11.36 -2.93
C ASP A 192 5.30 10.62 -2.61
N LEU A 193 6.30 11.35 -2.20
CA LEU A 193 7.63 10.84 -1.84
C LEU A 193 8.08 11.47 -0.52
N SER A 194 8.20 10.67 0.52
CA SER A 194 8.60 11.14 1.85
C SER A 194 9.83 12.05 1.77
N THR A 195 9.75 13.23 2.35
CA THR A 195 10.83 14.22 2.33
C THR A 195 11.91 13.93 3.38
N THR A 196 11.52 13.25 4.45
CA THR A 196 12.37 12.87 5.59
C THR A 196 12.10 11.43 5.98
N VAL A 197 13.08 10.81 6.64
CA VAL A 197 12.88 9.50 7.27
C VAL A 197 12.02 9.70 8.52
N LEU A 198 10.94 8.93 8.65
CA LEU A 198 10.07 8.93 9.83
C LEU A 198 10.60 7.96 10.89
N PRO A 199 11.12 8.43 12.03
CA PRO A 199 11.61 7.53 13.06
C PRO A 199 10.48 6.68 13.65
N LEU A 200 10.69 5.36 13.68
CA LEU A 200 9.75 4.43 14.28
C LEU A 200 10.05 4.19 15.76
N ARG A 201 9.03 3.87 16.55
CA ARG A 201 9.08 3.66 18.00
C ARG A 201 8.57 2.27 18.37
N ALA A 202 8.91 1.84 19.57
CA ALA A 202 8.31 0.63 20.14
C ALA A 202 6.78 0.83 20.29
N GLY A 203 6.02 -0.17 19.85
CA GLY A 203 4.55 -0.12 19.86
C GLY A 203 3.93 0.44 18.57
N ASP A 204 4.72 1.00 17.65
CA ASP A 204 4.20 1.40 16.35
C ASP A 204 3.74 0.20 15.53
N TRP A 205 2.70 0.44 14.73
CA TRP A 205 2.33 -0.41 13.60
C TRP A 205 2.33 0.42 12.32
N VAL A 206 2.89 -0.12 11.26
CA VAL A 206 2.76 0.44 9.91
C VAL A 206 1.92 -0.52 9.09
N VAL A 207 0.86 0.00 8.44
CA VAL A 207 -0.06 -0.79 7.62
C VAL A 207 -0.11 -0.19 6.23
N LEU A 208 0.22 -1.00 5.21
CA LEU A 208 -0.05 -0.70 3.82
C LEU A 208 -1.29 -1.49 3.41
N ALA A 209 -2.23 -0.88 2.72
CA ALA A 209 -3.42 -1.58 2.24
C ALA A 209 -3.86 -1.09 0.86
N SER A 210 -4.62 -1.93 0.12
CA SER A 210 -5.42 -1.47 -1.02
C SER A 210 -6.69 -0.77 -0.56
N ASP A 211 -7.38 -0.08 -1.45
CA ASP A 211 -8.59 0.71 -1.15
C ASP A 211 -9.76 -0.12 -0.59
N GLY A 212 -9.78 -1.44 -0.82
CA GLY A 212 -10.76 -2.34 -0.20
C GLY A 212 -10.82 -2.29 1.32
N ILE A 213 -9.83 -1.66 2.00
CA ILE A 213 -9.88 -1.39 3.44
C ILE A 213 -10.88 -0.27 3.80
N GLU A 214 -11.24 0.59 2.86
CA GLU A 214 -12.06 1.79 3.09
C GLU A 214 -13.52 1.49 3.45
N VAL A 215 -13.96 0.22 3.36
CA VAL A 215 -15.23 -0.20 3.95
C VAL A 215 -15.25 -0.01 5.47
N LEU A 216 -14.09 0.02 6.12
CA LEU A 216 -13.90 0.45 7.50
C LEU A 216 -13.69 1.96 7.54
N SER A 217 -14.44 2.66 8.39
CA SER A 217 -14.11 4.06 8.68
C SER A 217 -12.76 4.15 9.38
N HIS A 218 -12.17 5.36 9.37
CA HIS A 218 -10.91 5.62 10.04
C HIS A 218 -10.94 5.27 11.54
N ASP A 219 -12.05 5.57 12.22
CA ASP A 219 -12.23 5.25 13.64
C ASP A 219 -12.35 3.74 13.87
N GLU A 220 -13.11 3.03 13.03
CA GLU A 220 -13.23 1.56 13.13
C GLU A 220 -11.90 0.85 12.88
N LEU A 221 -11.09 1.35 11.94
CA LEU A 221 -9.76 0.83 11.71
C LEU A 221 -8.83 1.12 12.90
N ALA A 222 -8.90 2.32 13.48
CA ALA A 222 -8.15 2.68 14.69
C ALA A 222 -8.52 1.78 15.88
N ASP A 223 -9.83 1.55 16.12
CA ASP A 223 -10.32 0.67 17.16
C ASP A 223 -9.89 -0.79 16.94
N THR A 224 -9.89 -1.23 15.68
CA THR A 224 -9.42 -2.57 15.30
C THR A 224 -7.94 -2.74 15.64
N LEU A 225 -7.09 -1.77 15.29
CA LEU A 225 -5.67 -1.80 15.64
C LEU A 225 -5.43 -1.73 17.15
N ALA A 226 -6.18 -0.88 17.87
CA ALA A 226 -6.07 -0.76 19.32
C ALA A 226 -6.47 -2.05 20.06
N SER A 227 -7.41 -2.82 19.51
CA SER A 227 -7.84 -4.10 20.08
C SER A 227 -6.82 -5.22 19.90
N HIS A 228 -5.83 -5.06 19.01
CA HIS A 228 -4.82 -6.08 18.72
C HIS A 228 -3.85 -6.25 19.89
N SER A 229 -3.92 -7.38 20.57
CA SER A 229 -3.11 -7.67 21.77
C SER A 229 -2.08 -8.79 21.58
N SER A 230 -2.21 -9.61 20.53
CA SER A 230 -1.35 -10.77 20.32
C SER A 230 -1.39 -11.26 18.87
N GLY A 231 -0.43 -12.13 18.49
CA GLY A 231 -0.39 -12.71 17.14
C GLY A 231 0.54 -11.97 16.16
N GLY A 232 1.16 -10.88 16.60
CA GLY A 232 2.11 -10.14 15.76
C GLY A 232 1.47 -9.58 14.46
N PRO A 233 2.27 -9.32 13.42
CA PRO A 233 1.77 -8.76 12.16
C PRO A 233 0.74 -9.64 11.46
N GLU A 234 0.89 -10.96 11.56
CA GLU A 234 -0.05 -11.90 10.98
C GLU A 234 -1.44 -11.80 11.64
N GLY A 235 -1.46 -11.77 12.99
CA GLY A 235 -2.70 -11.61 13.74
C GLY A 235 -3.38 -10.27 13.47
N LEU A 236 -2.59 -9.20 13.30
CA LEU A 236 -3.12 -7.88 12.96
C LEU A 236 -3.74 -7.86 11.56
N ALA A 237 -3.05 -8.38 10.55
CA ALA A 237 -3.58 -8.44 9.19
C ALA A 237 -4.89 -9.26 9.14
N GLN A 238 -4.93 -10.42 9.82
CA GLN A 238 -6.13 -11.24 9.92
C GLN A 238 -7.27 -10.51 10.63
N LEU A 239 -6.99 -9.76 11.69
CA LEU A 239 -7.99 -9.01 12.45
C LEU A 239 -8.63 -7.92 11.58
N ILE A 240 -7.82 -7.17 10.83
CA ILE A 240 -8.32 -6.15 9.90
C ILE A 240 -9.21 -6.78 8.82
N LEU A 241 -8.75 -7.85 8.16
CA LEU A 241 -9.53 -8.53 7.13
C LEU A 241 -10.84 -9.10 7.69
N SER A 242 -10.82 -9.66 8.90
CA SER A 242 -12.04 -10.13 9.56
C SER A 242 -13.03 -9.00 9.87
N ALA A 243 -12.55 -7.80 10.21
CA ALA A 243 -13.40 -6.62 10.39
C ALA A 243 -14.01 -6.15 9.06
N ILE A 244 -13.27 -6.21 7.95
CA ILE A 244 -13.77 -5.94 6.59
C ILE A 244 -14.88 -6.94 6.23
N GLU A 245 -14.62 -8.25 6.36
CA GLU A 245 -15.61 -9.30 6.07
C GLU A 245 -16.88 -9.18 6.92
N ALA A 246 -16.75 -8.72 8.17
CA ALA A 246 -17.88 -8.50 9.07
C ALA A 246 -18.82 -7.37 8.61
N LYS A 247 -18.38 -6.47 7.73
CA LYS A 247 -19.24 -5.45 7.10
C LYS A 247 -20.25 -6.08 6.14
N ALA A 248 -19.94 -7.26 5.61
CA ALA A 248 -20.79 -8.00 4.67
C ALA A 248 -21.22 -7.14 3.46
N ASP A 249 -20.32 -6.26 2.99
CA ASP A 249 -20.59 -5.41 1.83
C ASP A 249 -20.70 -6.28 0.56
N PRO A 250 -21.85 -6.26 -0.13
CA PRO A 250 -22.03 -7.04 -1.36
C PRO A 250 -21.13 -6.56 -2.52
N GLY A 251 -20.59 -5.36 -2.42
CA GLY A 251 -19.67 -4.76 -3.39
C GLY A 251 -18.19 -4.78 -2.95
N GLN A 252 -17.83 -5.51 -1.88
CA GLN A 252 -16.48 -5.51 -1.33
C GLN A 252 -15.43 -5.78 -2.40
N ASP A 253 -14.49 -4.84 -2.51
CA ASP A 253 -13.35 -4.98 -3.42
C ASP A 253 -12.30 -5.98 -2.91
N ASN A 254 -11.32 -6.27 -3.73
CA ASN A 254 -10.09 -6.89 -3.25
C ASN A 254 -9.57 -6.09 -2.06
N ALA A 255 -9.15 -6.75 -1.00
CA ALA A 255 -8.53 -6.07 0.12
C ALA A 255 -7.24 -6.79 0.50
N THR A 256 -6.13 -6.10 0.35
CA THR A 256 -4.80 -6.57 0.72
C THR A 256 -4.27 -5.72 1.87
N VAL A 257 -3.78 -6.39 2.90
CA VAL A 257 -3.21 -5.74 4.10
C VAL A 257 -1.79 -6.27 4.33
N MET A 258 -0.83 -5.35 4.43
CA MET A 258 0.53 -5.61 4.85
C MET A 258 0.78 -4.93 6.20
N ALA A 259 1.09 -5.69 7.22
CA ALA A 259 1.37 -5.18 8.56
C ALA A 259 2.86 -5.31 8.89
N VAL A 260 3.45 -4.23 9.38
CA VAL A 260 4.87 -4.18 9.80
C VAL A 260 4.98 -3.62 11.21
N GLN A 261 5.73 -4.31 12.04
CA GLN A 261 6.03 -3.91 13.42
C GLN A 261 7.54 -3.75 13.61
N PRO A 262 8.03 -2.59 14.08
CA PRO A 262 9.42 -2.42 14.46
C PRO A 262 9.72 -3.23 15.74
N VAL A 263 10.85 -3.92 15.74
CA VAL A 263 11.31 -4.75 16.87
C VAL A 263 12.49 -4.07 17.53
N PHE A 264 12.35 -3.83 18.84
CA PHE A 264 13.41 -3.24 19.65
C PHE A 264 14.04 -4.30 20.55
N GLY A 265 15.38 -4.37 20.57
CA GLY A 265 16.10 -5.19 21.53
C GLY A 265 15.95 -4.60 22.94
N GLY A 266 15.63 -5.45 23.92
CA GLY A 266 15.73 -5.07 25.33
C GLY A 266 17.18 -4.68 25.67
N LEU A 267 17.33 -3.68 26.52
CA LEU A 267 18.62 -3.37 27.19
C LEU A 267 18.99 -4.49 28.12
#